data_310bbc282ae0b9c51b923459bf8ac65e
#
_entry.id   310bbc282ae0b9c51b923459bf8ac65e
#
_cell.length_a   1.000
_cell.length_b   1.000
_cell.length_c   1.000
_cell.angle_alpha   90.00
_cell.angle_beta   90.00
_cell.angle_gamma   90.00
#
_symmetry.space_group_name_H-M   'P 1'
#
loop_
_entity.id
_entity.type
_entity.pdbx_description
1 polymer ?
#
loop_
_entity_poly.entity_id
_entity_poly.type
_entity_poly.pdbx_seq_one_letter_code
_entity_poly.pdbx_strand_id
1 'polypeptide(L)'
;MEELKVRTVCFAFSFSFLKCPGFPGHIVLSNNMEHGLVIKNTGSWYIVKTDDGKEIKCKIKGNFRLKGIRSTNPIAVGDRVEIENNKEGTAFISKIEPRENYIIRKSSNLSKESHILAANIDQALLIITVSNPSTHTIFIDRFLATAEAYRIPVKIVINKTDSYNEDDTEYMNALIHLYDTIGYDCFKVSALTGKGIEEIKSFLKGKITLLSGNSGVGKSTLINTILPGLNLKTGNVSTSHHKGMHTTTFSEMFPLPEGGYIIDTPGIKGFGTIDFEPEEVAHFFPEIFKISRNCRFNNCTHRHEPGCAVLTAVEQHVISESRYA
;
A
#
# COMPACT_ATOMS: atom_id res chain seq x y z
N MET A 1 14.04 -42.64 17.72
CA MET A 1 14.20 -43.04 16.30
C MET A 1 12.84 -43.52 15.83
N GLU A 2 12.06 -42.65 15.28
CA GLU A 2 10.87 -43.00 14.49
C GLU A 2 10.60 -41.83 13.50
N GLU A 3 10.81 -42.15 12.25
CA GLU A 3 10.56 -41.22 11.12
C GLU A 3 9.07 -41.08 10.89
N LEU A 4 8.55 -39.86 10.95
CA LEU A 4 7.21 -39.53 10.43
C LEU A 4 7.32 -39.15 8.95
N LYS A 5 6.99 -40.10 8.08
CA LYS A 5 6.77 -39.88 6.65
C LYS A 5 5.47 -39.11 6.43
N VAL A 6 5.59 -37.87 5.96
CA VAL A 6 4.46 -37.11 5.43
C VAL A 6 4.17 -37.63 4.00
N ARG A 7 3.05 -38.30 3.82
CA ARG A 7 2.53 -38.71 2.52
C ARG A 7 1.76 -37.56 1.87
N THR A 8 2.31 -37.05 0.80
CA THR A 8 1.60 -36.18 -0.15
C THR A 8 0.54 -37.01 -0.88
N VAL A 9 -0.72 -36.69 -0.69
CA VAL A 9 -1.83 -37.29 -1.43
C VAL A 9 -2.27 -36.32 -2.52
N CYS A 10 -1.82 -36.56 -3.74
CA CYS A 10 -2.41 -35.95 -4.92
C CYS A 10 -3.76 -36.63 -5.23
N PHE A 11 -4.87 -35.89 -5.08
CA PHE A 11 -6.15 -36.29 -5.63
C PHE A 11 -6.33 -35.72 -7.03
N ALA A 12 -6.06 -36.56 -8.03
CA ALA A 12 -6.51 -36.32 -9.39
C ALA A 12 -7.95 -36.85 -9.50
N PHE A 13 -8.92 -35.95 -9.64
CA PHE A 13 -10.28 -36.36 -10.02
C PHE A 13 -10.41 -36.38 -11.53
N SER A 14 -10.40 -37.58 -12.06
CA SER A 14 -10.80 -37.88 -13.42
C SER A 14 -12.32 -38.04 -13.48
N PHE A 15 -13.03 -37.13 -14.15
CA PHE A 15 -14.45 -37.25 -14.41
C PHE A 15 -14.69 -38.04 -15.70
N SER A 16 -15.11 -39.29 -15.58
CA SER A 16 -15.64 -40.11 -16.67
C SER A 16 -17.07 -39.65 -16.99
N PHE A 17 -17.32 -39.32 -18.24
CA PHE A 17 -18.65 -39.03 -18.77
C PHE A 17 -19.50 -40.32 -18.82
N LEU A 18 -20.56 -40.36 -18.00
CA LEU A 18 -21.69 -41.28 -18.21
C LEU A 18 -22.84 -40.49 -18.90
N LYS A 19 -23.09 -40.85 -20.16
CA LYS A 19 -24.28 -40.37 -20.89
C LYS A 19 -25.49 -41.13 -20.38
N CYS A 20 -26.46 -40.42 -19.74
CA CYS A 20 -27.84 -40.86 -19.56
C CYS A 20 -28.73 -40.22 -20.65
N PRO A 21 -29.48 -41.00 -21.43
CA PRO A 21 -30.41 -40.46 -22.42
C PRO A 21 -31.77 -40.18 -21.76
N GLY A 22 -32.29 -38.97 -21.96
CA GLY A 22 -33.71 -38.66 -21.85
C GLY A 22 -34.16 -37.80 -20.71
N PHE A 23 -33.82 -36.47 -20.75
CA PHE A 23 -34.66 -35.41 -20.21
C PHE A 23 -34.49 -34.14 -21.05
N PRO A 24 -35.57 -33.45 -21.46
CA PRO A 24 -35.46 -32.21 -22.22
C PRO A 24 -35.15 -31.05 -21.29
N GLY A 25 -34.03 -30.40 -21.58
CA GLY A 25 -33.89 -28.96 -21.35
C GLY A 25 -33.83 -28.47 -19.89
N HIS A 26 -32.91 -28.96 -19.06
CA HIS A 26 -32.37 -28.14 -18.02
C HIS A 26 -31.22 -27.31 -18.64
N ILE A 27 -31.50 -26.04 -18.96
CA ILE A 27 -30.49 -25.02 -19.14
C ILE A 27 -29.78 -24.95 -17.79
N VAL A 28 -28.62 -25.60 -17.68
CA VAL A 28 -27.66 -25.32 -16.63
C VAL A 28 -27.21 -23.88 -16.92
N LEU A 29 -27.85 -22.93 -16.25
CA LEU A 29 -27.28 -21.60 -16.10
C LEU A 29 -25.95 -21.82 -15.38
N SER A 30 -24.87 -22.00 -16.13
CA SER A 30 -23.54 -21.82 -15.59
C SER A 30 -23.54 -20.38 -15.06
N ASN A 31 -23.69 -20.22 -13.75
CA ASN A 31 -23.27 -18.99 -13.11
C ASN A 31 -21.78 -18.87 -13.43
N ASN A 32 -21.45 -18.16 -14.48
CA ASN A 32 -20.08 -17.77 -14.79
C ASN A 32 -19.66 -16.79 -13.70
N MET A 33 -19.20 -17.34 -12.58
CA MET A 33 -18.49 -16.55 -11.59
C MET A 33 -17.10 -16.31 -12.16
N GLU A 34 -16.77 -15.07 -12.37
CA GLU A 34 -15.47 -14.62 -12.82
C GLU A 34 -14.72 -13.98 -11.63
N HIS A 35 -13.41 -14.14 -11.60
CA HIS A 35 -12.54 -13.51 -10.60
C HIS A 35 -11.83 -12.32 -11.22
N GLY A 36 -11.57 -11.31 -10.39
CA GLY A 36 -10.85 -10.14 -10.87
C GLY A 36 -10.36 -9.24 -9.75
N LEU A 37 -9.57 -8.25 -10.16
CA LEU A 37 -8.96 -7.23 -9.32
C LEU A 37 -9.73 -5.92 -9.45
N VAL A 38 -10.10 -5.29 -8.34
CA VAL A 38 -10.71 -3.95 -8.35
C VAL A 38 -9.62 -2.92 -8.62
N ILE A 39 -9.67 -2.29 -9.80
CA ILE A 39 -8.66 -1.32 -10.23
C ILE A 39 -9.11 0.13 -10.08
N LYS A 40 -10.41 0.37 -9.95
CA LYS A 40 -10.96 1.72 -9.75
C LYS A 40 -12.24 1.68 -8.93
N ASN A 41 -12.36 2.66 -8.02
CA ASN A 41 -13.55 2.90 -7.22
C ASN A 41 -14.04 4.33 -7.49
N THR A 42 -15.32 4.50 -7.81
CA THR A 42 -15.95 5.81 -8.04
C THR A 42 -17.06 6.10 -7.03
N GLY A 43 -17.10 5.35 -5.92
CA GLY A 43 -18.13 5.42 -4.88
C GLY A 43 -19.38 4.59 -5.21
N SER A 44 -19.97 4.76 -6.37
CA SER A 44 -21.17 4.02 -6.80
C SER A 44 -20.86 2.83 -7.71
N TRP A 45 -19.70 2.84 -8.34
CA TRP A 45 -19.25 1.85 -9.31
C TRP A 45 -17.81 1.46 -9.08
N TYR A 46 -17.51 0.22 -9.47
CA TYR A 46 -16.17 -0.36 -9.46
C TYR A 46 -15.79 -0.80 -10.86
N ILE A 47 -14.55 -0.61 -11.25
CA ILE A 47 -13.98 -1.26 -12.42
C ILE A 47 -13.17 -2.44 -11.92
N VAL A 48 -13.55 -3.62 -12.38
CA VAL A 48 -12.88 -4.87 -12.06
C VAL A 48 -12.17 -5.36 -13.32
N LYS A 49 -10.87 -5.60 -13.22
CA LYS A 49 -10.10 -6.26 -14.26
C LYS A 49 -10.12 -7.76 -13.98
N THR A 50 -10.77 -8.52 -14.83
CA THR A 50 -10.89 -9.98 -14.74
C THR A 50 -9.55 -10.67 -15.03
N ASP A 51 -9.41 -11.91 -14.60
CA ASP A 51 -8.17 -12.68 -14.81
C ASP A 51 -7.87 -12.93 -16.29
N ASP A 52 -8.87 -12.87 -17.18
CA ASP A 52 -8.71 -12.88 -18.64
C ASP A 52 -8.38 -11.49 -19.25
N GLY A 53 -8.23 -10.45 -18.40
CA GLY A 53 -7.76 -9.13 -18.78
C GLY A 53 -8.85 -8.13 -19.20
N LYS A 54 -10.14 -8.51 -19.15
CA LYS A 54 -11.25 -7.59 -19.46
C LYS A 54 -11.55 -6.65 -18.30
N GLU A 55 -11.94 -5.43 -18.62
CA GLU A 55 -12.43 -4.47 -17.63
C GLU A 55 -13.96 -4.44 -17.62
N ILE A 56 -14.54 -4.78 -16.48
CA ILE A 56 -15.98 -4.87 -16.29
C ILE A 56 -16.43 -3.85 -15.25
N LYS A 57 -17.50 -3.13 -15.58
CA LYS A 57 -18.12 -2.18 -14.66
C LYS A 57 -19.08 -2.90 -13.73
N CYS A 58 -18.81 -2.84 -12.43
CA CYS A 58 -19.52 -3.59 -11.41
C CYS A 58 -20.22 -2.71 -10.39
N LYS A 59 -21.29 -3.23 -9.80
CA LYS A 59 -21.94 -2.70 -8.61
C LYS A 59 -21.84 -3.72 -7.46
N ILE A 60 -22.10 -3.27 -6.25
CA ILE A 60 -22.23 -4.16 -5.09
C ILE A 60 -23.65 -4.71 -5.06
N LYS A 61 -23.80 -6.01 -4.78
CA LYS A 61 -25.10 -6.64 -4.52
C LYS A 61 -25.68 -6.12 -3.19
N GLY A 62 -26.94 -5.69 -3.15
CA GLY A 62 -27.55 -4.86 -2.10
C GLY A 62 -27.45 -5.36 -0.63
N ASN A 63 -27.07 -6.62 -0.38
CA ASN A 63 -26.94 -7.19 0.97
C ASN A 63 -25.48 -7.44 1.39
N PHE A 64 -24.52 -6.79 0.71
CA PHE A 64 -23.11 -7.01 0.96
C PHE A 64 -22.66 -6.31 2.24
N ARG A 65 -22.58 -7.05 3.35
CA ARG A 65 -22.02 -6.57 4.62
C ARG A 65 -20.79 -7.37 4.98
N LEU A 66 -19.65 -6.71 5.03
CA LEU A 66 -18.44 -7.30 5.61
C LEU A 66 -18.64 -7.42 7.12
N LYS A 67 -18.56 -8.65 7.65
CA LYS A 67 -18.60 -8.90 9.10
C LYS A 67 -17.43 -8.15 9.74
N GLY A 68 -17.73 -7.22 10.63
CA GLY A 68 -16.73 -6.53 11.47
C GLY A 68 -16.23 -5.17 10.97
N ILE A 69 -16.51 -4.76 9.72
CA ILE A 69 -16.10 -3.45 9.19
C ILE A 69 -17.35 -2.58 9.01
N ARG A 70 -17.50 -1.55 9.84
CA ARG A 70 -18.48 -0.47 9.65
C ARG A 70 -17.89 0.53 8.64
N SER A 71 -18.03 0.27 7.36
CA SER A 71 -17.62 1.17 6.29
C SER A 71 -18.77 1.39 5.34
N THR A 72 -18.97 2.62 4.91
CA THR A 72 -19.93 2.98 3.86
C THR A 72 -19.53 2.41 2.50
N ASN A 73 -18.25 2.09 2.31
CA ASN A 73 -17.71 1.54 1.09
C ASN A 73 -16.79 0.34 1.41
N PRO A 74 -17.33 -0.90 1.40
CA PRO A 74 -16.59 -2.06 1.85
C PRO A 74 -15.51 -2.55 0.88
N ILE A 75 -15.54 -2.08 -0.39
CA ILE A 75 -14.62 -2.51 -1.45
C ILE A 75 -13.62 -1.40 -1.74
N ALA A 76 -12.35 -1.76 -1.80
CA ALA A 76 -11.25 -0.88 -2.11
C ALA A 76 -10.53 -1.30 -3.40
N VAL A 77 -9.71 -0.41 -3.96
CA VAL A 77 -8.78 -0.79 -5.03
C VAL A 77 -7.77 -1.81 -4.49
N GLY A 78 -7.42 -2.80 -5.30
CA GLY A 78 -6.57 -3.90 -4.88
C GLY A 78 -7.34 -5.10 -4.28
N ASP A 79 -8.65 -5.00 -4.03
CA ASP A 79 -9.44 -6.16 -3.64
C ASP A 79 -9.55 -7.16 -4.79
N ARG A 80 -9.36 -8.43 -4.48
CA ARG A 80 -9.77 -9.53 -5.35
C ARG A 80 -11.21 -9.89 -5.05
N VAL A 81 -11.99 -10.03 -6.11
CA VAL A 81 -13.45 -10.18 -6.00
C VAL A 81 -13.98 -11.26 -6.94
N GLU A 82 -15.08 -11.88 -6.52
CA GLU A 82 -15.92 -12.71 -7.39
C GLU A 82 -17.04 -11.83 -7.97
N ILE A 83 -17.26 -11.90 -9.28
CA ILE A 83 -18.29 -11.15 -9.98
C ILE A 83 -19.28 -12.08 -10.68
N GLU A 84 -20.53 -11.67 -10.68
CA GLU A 84 -21.63 -12.33 -11.39
C GLU A 84 -22.07 -11.42 -12.55
N ASN A 85 -21.96 -11.90 -13.76
CA ASN A 85 -22.39 -11.16 -14.95
C ASN A 85 -23.92 -11.10 -15.06
N ASN A 86 -24.45 -9.90 -15.30
CA ASN A 86 -25.86 -9.71 -15.62
C ASN A 86 -26.05 -9.71 -17.15
N LYS A 87 -27.25 -10.11 -17.59
CA LYS A 87 -27.63 -10.14 -19.02
C LYS A 87 -27.59 -8.76 -19.72
N GLU A 88 -27.52 -7.69 -18.94
CA GLU A 88 -27.53 -6.30 -19.41
C GLU A 88 -26.14 -5.67 -19.55
N GLY A 89 -25.03 -6.45 -19.49
CA GLY A 89 -23.67 -5.93 -19.64
C GLY A 89 -23.09 -5.24 -18.40
N THR A 90 -23.80 -5.29 -17.25
CA THR A 90 -23.29 -4.91 -15.94
C THR A 90 -23.05 -6.15 -15.10
N ALA A 91 -22.05 -6.11 -14.20
CA ALA A 91 -21.79 -7.19 -13.28
C ALA A 91 -22.01 -6.75 -11.81
N PHE A 92 -22.20 -7.73 -10.95
CA PHE A 92 -22.32 -7.51 -9.52
C PHE A 92 -21.17 -8.21 -8.79
N ILE A 93 -20.55 -7.49 -7.88
CA ILE A 93 -19.58 -8.08 -6.95
C ILE A 93 -20.38 -8.87 -5.91
N SER A 94 -20.16 -10.17 -5.86
CA SER A 94 -20.84 -11.11 -4.98
C SER A 94 -20.02 -11.46 -3.74
N LYS A 95 -18.67 -11.38 -3.84
CA LYS A 95 -17.76 -11.69 -2.74
C LYS A 95 -16.44 -10.94 -2.86
N ILE A 96 -15.83 -10.63 -1.70
CA ILE A 96 -14.45 -10.17 -1.59
C ILE A 96 -13.62 -11.33 -1.04
N GLU A 97 -12.49 -11.60 -1.66
CA GLU A 97 -11.51 -12.57 -1.17
C GLU A 97 -10.81 -12.03 0.11
N PRO A 98 -10.27 -12.90 0.97
CA PRO A 98 -9.51 -12.47 2.13
C PRO A 98 -8.36 -11.53 1.75
N ARG A 99 -8.25 -10.42 2.46
CA ARG A 99 -7.17 -9.45 2.26
C ARG A 99 -5.92 -9.90 3.02
N GLU A 100 -4.75 -9.76 2.41
CA GLU A 100 -3.45 -9.93 3.08
C GLU A 100 -3.14 -8.72 3.96
N ASN A 101 -3.39 -7.54 3.43
CA ASN A 101 -3.27 -6.25 4.12
C ASN A 101 -4.25 -5.22 3.54
N TYR A 102 -4.40 -4.09 4.21
CA TYR A 102 -5.20 -2.97 3.71
C TYR A 102 -4.83 -1.68 4.44
N ILE A 103 -5.09 -0.54 3.84
CA ILE A 103 -4.88 0.78 4.44
C ILE A 103 -6.22 1.45 4.68
N ILE A 104 -6.37 2.03 5.86
CA ILE A 104 -7.56 2.81 6.23
C ILE A 104 -7.25 4.29 6.31
N ARG A 105 -8.28 5.10 6.04
CA ARG A 105 -8.32 6.52 6.39
C ARG A 105 -9.42 6.71 7.44
N LYS A 106 -9.06 7.24 8.61
CA LYS A 106 -10.07 7.67 9.58
C LYS A 106 -10.83 8.86 9.02
N SER A 107 -12.14 8.87 9.20
CA SER A 107 -12.96 10.04 8.93
C SER A 107 -12.59 11.14 9.92
N SER A 108 -12.38 12.36 9.42
CA SER A 108 -12.14 13.55 10.28
C SER A 108 -13.38 14.00 11.06
N ASN A 109 -14.53 13.44 10.73
CA ASN A 109 -15.80 13.73 11.43
C ASN A 109 -16.05 12.66 12.49
N LEU A 110 -16.83 13.03 13.53
CA LEU A 110 -17.28 12.20 14.67
C LEU A 110 -17.93 10.85 14.30
N SER A 111 -18.11 10.53 13.01
CA SER A 111 -18.52 9.22 12.54
C SER A 111 -17.36 8.23 12.74
N LYS A 112 -17.59 7.19 13.54
CA LYS A 112 -16.65 6.07 13.78
C LYS A 112 -16.39 5.21 12.50
N GLU A 113 -16.59 5.76 11.31
CA GLU A 113 -16.47 5.05 10.05
C GLU A 113 -15.07 5.25 9.48
N SER A 114 -14.35 4.16 9.27
CA SER A 114 -13.08 4.16 8.57
C SER A 114 -13.31 3.80 7.09
N HIS A 115 -12.61 4.47 6.19
CA HIS A 115 -12.62 4.14 4.77
C HIS A 115 -11.37 3.36 4.41
N ILE A 116 -11.55 2.17 3.82
CA ILE A 116 -10.43 1.42 3.25
C ILE A 116 -10.05 2.10 1.94
N LEU A 117 -8.78 2.48 1.83
CA LEU A 117 -8.25 3.21 0.68
C LEU A 117 -7.71 2.29 -0.40
N ALA A 118 -7.00 1.26 0.02
CA ALA A 118 -6.42 0.23 -0.83
C ALA A 118 -6.22 -1.07 -0.04
N ALA A 119 -6.15 -2.19 -0.73
CA ALA A 119 -5.93 -3.51 -0.16
C ALA A 119 -4.92 -4.32 -0.99
N ASN A 120 -4.37 -5.40 -0.40
CA ASN A 120 -3.44 -6.32 -1.04
C ASN A 120 -2.25 -5.60 -1.70
N ILE A 121 -1.59 -4.75 -0.91
CA ILE A 121 -0.45 -3.93 -1.33
C ILE A 121 0.83 -4.72 -1.08
N ASP A 122 1.61 -4.97 -2.14
CA ASP A 122 2.87 -5.71 -2.03
C ASP A 122 3.99 -4.87 -1.42
N GLN A 123 3.98 -3.55 -1.69
CA GLN A 123 4.98 -2.60 -1.19
C GLN A 123 4.51 -1.15 -1.28
N ALA A 124 5.17 -0.28 -0.52
CA ALA A 124 4.99 1.18 -0.64
C ALA A 124 6.29 1.86 -1.04
N LEU A 125 6.20 2.88 -1.90
CA LEU A 125 7.28 3.81 -2.19
C LEU A 125 7.03 5.12 -1.47
N LEU A 126 7.87 5.44 -0.51
CA LEU A 126 7.88 6.74 0.13
C LEU A 126 8.81 7.67 -0.63
N ILE A 127 8.23 8.61 -1.37
CA ILE A 127 8.99 9.60 -2.14
C ILE A 127 9.24 10.81 -1.26
N ILE A 128 10.51 11.12 -1.06
CA ILE A 128 10.98 12.25 -0.26
C ILE A 128 11.91 13.15 -1.06
N THR A 129 12.14 14.35 -0.55
CA THR A 129 13.17 15.29 -1.04
C THR A 129 13.88 15.92 0.15
N VAL A 130 15.18 16.16 0.01
CA VAL A 130 16.00 16.85 1.02
C VAL A 130 15.67 18.33 1.05
N SER A 131 15.55 18.93 -0.13
CA SER A 131 15.20 20.33 -0.29
C SER A 131 14.10 20.52 -1.34
N ASN A 132 13.40 21.66 -1.30
CA ASN A 132 12.42 22.14 -2.29
C ASN A 132 11.29 21.16 -2.70
N PRO A 133 10.44 20.69 -1.77
CA PRO A 133 10.36 20.97 -0.32
C PRO A 133 11.20 20.00 0.51
N SER A 134 11.63 20.41 1.68
CA SER A 134 12.27 19.50 2.63
C SER A 134 11.26 18.52 3.21
N THR A 135 11.67 17.26 3.37
CA THR A 135 10.90 16.23 4.06
C THR A 135 11.52 15.96 5.43
N HIS A 136 10.79 16.25 6.50
CA HIS A 136 11.27 16.05 7.86
C HIS A 136 11.29 14.56 8.22
N THR A 137 12.30 14.12 9.02
CA THR A 137 12.43 12.73 9.50
C THR A 137 11.20 12.26 10.24
N ILE A 138 10.56 13.11 11.05
CA ILE A 138 9.30 12.79 11.74
C ILE A 138 8.21 12.28 10.77
N PHE A 139 8.12 12.86 9.56
CA PHE A 139 7.16 12.38 8.56
C PHE A 139 7.56 11.01 8.03
N ILE A 140 8.85 10.81 7.75
CA ILE A 140 9.37 9.52 7.27
C ILE A 140 9.12 8.45 8.33
N ASP A 141 9.50 8.72 9.58
CA ASP A 141 9.41 7.77 10.68
C ASP A 141 7.97 7.36 11.00
N ARG A 142 7.05 8.33 10.99
CA ARG A 142 5.61 8.04 11.14
C ARG A 142 5.06 7.20 9.99
N PHE A 143 5.51 7.47 8.77
CA PHE A 143 5.11 6.67 7.62
C PHE A 143 5.61 5.23 7.75
N LEU A 144 6.88 5.04 8.09
CA LEU A 144 7.49 3.72 8.28
C LEU A 144 6.79 2.93 9.39
N ALA A 145 6.59 3.54 10.56
CA ALA A 145 5.89 2.88 11.67
C ALA A 145 4.45 2.45 11.29
N THR A 146 3.74 3.31 10.54
CA THR A 146 2.41 2.97 10.06
C THR A 146 2.44 1.82 9.04
N ALA A 147 3.42 1.81 8.14
CA ALA A 147 3.60 0.74 7.16
C ALA A 147 3.91 -0.60 7.84
N GLU A 148 4.77 -0.61 8.87
CA GLU A 148 5.05 -1.79 9.69
C GLU A 148 3.77 -2.33 10.34
N ALA A 149 2.92 -1.46 10.90
CA ALA A 149 1.65 -1.87 11.50
C ALA A 149 0.70 -2.52 10.49
N TYR A 150 0.74 -2.09 9.22
CA TYR A 150 -0.03 -2.69 8.13
C TYR A 150 0.69 -3.85 7.44
N ARG A 151 1.92 -4.18 7.84
CA ARG A 151 2.77 -5.22 7.23
C ARG A 151 3.03 -4.95 5.74
N ILE A 152 3.30 -3.70 5.40
CA ILE A 152 3.59 -3.26 4.03
C ILE A 152 5.08 -2.90 3.97
N PRO A 153 5.89 -3.63 3.22
CA PRO A 153 7.30 -3.30 2.99
C PRO A 153 7.44 -1.91 2.35
N VAL A 154 8.38 -1.10 2.83
CA VAL A 154 8.61 0.25 2.31
C VAL A 154 9.98 0.35 1.66
N LYS A 155 10.03 1.05 0.52
CA LYS A 155 11.25 1.55 -0.10
C LYS A 155 11.23 3.07 -0.10
N ILE A 156 12.35 3.70 0.26
CA ILE A 156 12.49 5.15 0.32
C ILE A 156 13.13 5.64 -0.99
N VAL A 157 12.44 6.56 -1.66
CA VAL A 157 12.91 7.15 -2.92
C VAL A 157 13.23 8.61 -2.69
N ILE A 158 14.52 8.97 -2.73
CA ILE A 158 15.00 10.35 -2.59
C ILE A 158 15.07 10.96 -3.98
N ASN A 159 14.09 11.81 -4.27
CA ASN A 159 13.92 12.44 -5.59
C ASN A 159 14.57 13.82 -5.67
N LYS A 160 14.69 14.35 -6.89
CA LYS A 160 15.28 15.66 -7.24
C LYS A 160 16.78 15.75 -6.97
N THR A 161 17.49 14.64 -7.06
CA THR A 161 18.95 14.60 -6.83
C THR A 161 19.76 15.45 -7.82
N ASP A 162 19.14 15.89 -8.91
CA ASP A 162 19.70 16.82 -9.89
C ASP A 162 19.79 18.27 -9.40
N SER A 163 19.05 18.62 -8.35
CA SER A 163 18.96 19.99 -7.81
C SER A 163 19.70 20.19 -6.48
N TYR A 164 20.38 19.15 -5.96
CA TYR A 164 21.03 19.18 -4.66
C TYR A 164 22.43 19.81 -4.74
N ASN A 165 22.72 20.72 -3.80
CA ASN A 165 24.05 21.22 -3.54
C ASN A 165 24.89 20.24 -2.69
N GLU A 166 26.08 20.65 -2.24
CA GLU A 166 26.96 19.80 -1.43
C GLU A 166 26.33 19.46 -0.06
N ASP A 167 25.76 20.43 0.65
CA ASP A 167 25.12 20.24 1.95
C ASP A 167 23.89 19.31 1.83
N ASP A 168 23.05 19.52 0.80
CA ASP A 168 21.90 18.66 0.51
C ASP A 168 22.35 17.21 0.23
N THR A 169 23.48 17.06 -0.47
CA THR A 169 24.03 15.76 -0.81
C THR A 169 24.60 15.05 0.41
N GLU A 170 25.29 15.77 1.30
CA GLU A 170 25.79 15.24 2.57
C GLU A 170 24.62 14.78 3.44
N TYR A 171 23.59 15.62 3.61
CA TYR A 171 22.40 15.27 4.37
C TYR A 171 21.64 14.08 3.76
N MET A 172 21.50 14.02 2.43
CA MET A 172 20.96 12.87 1.72
C MET A 172 21.70 11.57 2.07
N ASN A 173 23.05 11.61 2.04
CA ASN A 173 23.86 10.43 2.35
C ASN A 173 23.69 10.00 3.82
N ALA A 174 23.57 10.96 4.74
CA ALA A 174 23.30 10.67 6.15
C ALA A 174 21.92 10.01 6.34
N LEU A 175 20.88 10.49 5.65
CA LEU A 175 19.55 9.85 5.67
C LEU A 175 19.60 8.43 5.11
N ILE A 176 20.28 8.20 4.00
CA ILE A 176 20.43 6.87 3.41
C ILE A 176 21.12 5.94 4.40
N HIS A 177 22.24 6.39 4.97
CA HIS A 177 22.96 5.58 5.96
C HIS A 177 22.07 5.20 7.15
N LEU A 178 21.26 6.15 7.65
CA LEU A 178 20.33 5.90 8.75
C LEU A 178 19.32 4.82 8.38
N TYR A 179 18.60 4.98 7.27
CA TYR A 179 17.50 4.10 6.94
C TYR A 179 17.94 2.75 6.40
N ASP A 180 19.04 2.67 5.63
CA ASP A 180 19.63 1.41 5.18
C ASP A 180 20.14 0.58 6.37
N THR A 181 20.74 1.22 7.38
CA THR A 181 21.20 0.53 8.61
C THR A 181 20.03 -0.11 9.37
N ILE A 182 18.86 0.51 9.33
CA ILE A 182 17.63 -0.02 9.95
C ILE A 182 17.01 -1.13 9.10
N GLY A 183 17.31 -1.18 7.79
CA GLY A 183 16.82 -2.20 6.86
C GLY A 183 15.82 -1.69 5.82
N TYR A 184 15.71 -0.37 5.62
CA TYR A 184 14.87 0.22 4.56
C TYR A 184 15.74 0.59 3.36
N ASP A 185 15.51 -0.06 2.22
CA ASP A 185 16.22 0.25 0.97
C ASP A 185 15.98 1.70 0.53
N CYS A 186 17.08 2.44 0.25
CA CYS A 186 17.04 3.84 -0.18
C CYS A 186 17.55 4.01 -1.60
N PHE A 187 16.80 4.72 -2.44
CA PHE A 187 17.09 4.93 -3.85
C PHE A 187 17.24 6.42 -4.18
N LYS A 188 18.31 6.77 -4.91
CA LYS A 188 18.58 8.13 -5.38
C LYS A 188 18.04 8.29 -6.80
N VAL A 189 17.07 9.19 -6.99
CA VAL A 189 16.47 9.41 -8.31
C VAL A 189 16.37 10.88 -8.67
N SER A 190 16.31 11.13 -9.96
CA SER A 190 15.81 12.38 -10.52
C SER A 190 14.72 12.05 -11.53
N ALA A 191 13.48 12.28 -11.17
CA ALA A 191 12.37 12.10 -12.09
C ALA A 191 12.44 13.06 -13.30
N LEU A 192 13.15 14.19 -13.15
CA LEU A 192 13.34 15.18 -14.23
C LEU A 192 14.33 14.69 -15.28
N THR A 193 15.47 14.14 -14.85
CA THR A 193 16.55 13.71 -15.76
C THR A 193 16.47 12.23 -16.14
N GLY A 194 15.62 11.45 -15.46
CA GLY A 194 15.49 10.01 -15.66
C GLY A 194 16.53 9.18 -14.88
N LYS A 195 17.43 9.82 -14.11
CA LYS A 195 18.45 9.09 -13.34
C LYS A 195 17.80 8.21 -12.26
N GLY A 196 18.19 6.93 -12.19
CA GLY A 196 17.69 5.96 -11.20
C GLY A 196 16.31 5.38 -11.52
N ILE A 197 15.64 5.78 -12.61
CA ILE A 197 14.28 5.34 -12.95
C ILE A 197 14.21 3.85 -13.31
N GLU A 198 15.20 3.34 -14.03
CA GLU A 198 15.21 1.91 -14.43
C GLU A 198 15.33 0.99 -13.21
N GLU A 199 16.05 1.40 -12.18
CA GLU A 199 16.11 0.69 -10.91
C GLU A 199 14.75 0.66 -10.24
N ILE A 200 14.03 1.81 -10.21
CA ILE A 200 12.65 1.88 -9.71
C ILE A 200 11.74 0.92 -10.49
N LYS A 201 11.77 0.93 -11.83
CA LYS A 201 10.95 0.04 -12.66
C LYS A 201 11.20 -1.44 -12.33
N SER A 202 12.45 -1.82 -12.07
CA SER A 202 12.80 -3.22 -11.81
C SER A 202 12.07 -3.82 -10.61
N PHE A 203 11.93 -3.07 -9.53
CA PHE A 203 11.24 -3.59 -8.34
C PHE A 203 9.72 -3.30 -8.32
N LEU A 204 9.22 -2.48 -9.24
CA LEU A 204 7.77 -2.30 -9.46
C LEU A 204 7.14 -3.47 -10.23
N LYS A 205 7.94 -4.18 -11.02
CA LYS A 205 7.47 -5.24 -11.90
C LYS A 205 6.67 -6.32 -11.17
N GLY A 206 5.45 -6.56 -11.66
CA GLY A 206 4.55 -7.59 -11.13
C GLY A 206 3.96 -7.30 -9.76
N LYS A 207 4.17 -6.09 -9.19
CA LYS A 207 3.74 -5.74 -7.83
C LYS A 207 2.68 -4.65 -7.81
N ILE A 208 1.83 -4.72 -6.82
CA ILE A 208 0.90 -3.64 -6.45
C ILE A 208 1.64 -2.70 -5.51
N THR A 209 2.00 -1.51 -6.02
CA THR A 209 2.83 -0.55 -5.30
C THR A 209 2.05 0.71 -4.96
N LEU A 210 2.01 1.06 -3.68
CA LEU A 210 1.46 2.33 -3.21
C LEU A 210 2.50 3.42 -3.30
N LEU A 211 2.19 4.57 -3.94
CA LEU A 211 3.02 5.76 -3.91
C LEU A 211 2.57 6.72 -2.82
N SER A 212 3.50 7.18 -2.00
CA SER A 212 3.26 8.18 -0.97
C SER A 212 4.39 9.21 -0.90
N GLY A 213 4.13 10.31 -0.23
CA GLY A 213 5.08 11.42 -0.05
C GLY A 213 4.39 12.77 0.00
N ASN A 214 5.07 13.78 0.49
CA ASN A 214 4.55 15.14 0.62
C ASN A 214 4.17 15.78 -0.72
N SER A 215 3.38 16.85 -0.67
CA SER A 215 3.12 17.65 -1.87
C SER A 215 4.42 18.28 -2.37
N GLY A 216 4.63 18.29 -3.69
CA GLY A 216 5.81 18.91 -4.30
C GLY A 216 7.07 18.05 -4.36
N VAL A 217 7.12 16.85 -3.76
CA VAL A 217 8.30 15.95 -3.85
C VAL A 217 8.48 15.30 -5.23
N GLY A 218 7.57 15.53 -6.18
CA GLY A 218 7.70 15.06 -7.55
C GLY A 218 7.02 13.73 -7.86
N LYS A 219 6.02 13.29 -7.06
CA LYS A 219 5.26 12.05 -7.32
C LYS A 219 4.70 11.96 -8.72
N SER A 220 3.94 12.98 -9.16
CA SER A 220 3.32 12.99 -10.50
C SER A 220 4.36 13.00 -11.61
N THR A 221 5.49 13.69 -11.41
CA THR A 221 6.61 13.66 -12.36
C THR A 221 7.20 12.27 -12.45
N LEU A 222 7.43 11.62 -11.31
CA LEU A 222 7.95 10.26 -11.25
C LEU A 222 7.02 9.28 -11.96
N ILE A 223 5.71 9.35 -11.69
CA ILE A 223 4.71 8.49 -12.35
C ILE A 223 4.73 8.73 -13.87
N ASN A 224 4.75 9.99 -14.33
CA ASN A 224 4.79 10.31 -15.75
C ASN A 224 6.08 9.81 -16.43
N THR A 225 7.20 9.79 -15.70
CA THR A 225 8.48 9.26 -16.23
C THR A 225 8.45 7.72 -16.32
N ILE A 226 7.79 7.06 -15.36
CA ILE A 226 7.61 5.60 -15.38
C ILE A 226 6.55 5.19 -16.42
N LEU A 227 5.47 5.98 -16.54
CA LEU A 227 4.31 5.75 -17.41
C LEU A 227 4.08 6.97 -18.34
N PRO A 228 4.86 7.14 -19.40
CA PRO A 228 4.81 8.36 -20.24
C PRO A 228 3.44 8.64 -20.86
N GLY A 229 2.60 7.63 -21.03
CA GLY A 229 1.23 7.77 -21.59
C GLY A 229 0.18 8.32 -20.63
N LEU A 230 0.48 8.43 -19.33
CA LEU A 230 -0.54 8.75 -18.33
C LEU A 230 -0.85 10.26 -18.23
N ASN A 231 0.12 11.12 -18.52
CA ASN A 231 0.00 12.59 -18.53
C ASN A 231 -0.69 13.18 -17.28
N LEU A 232 -0.30 12.71 -16.10
CA LEU A 232 -0.79 13.30 -14.85
C LEU A 232 -0.40 14.78 -14.79
N LYS A 233 -1.34 15.64 -14.37
CA LYS A 233 -1.05 17.07 -14.21
C LYS A 233 0.05 17.27 -13.16
N THR A 234 1.20 17.72 -13.61
CA THR A 234 2.29 18.19 -12.75
C THR A 234 2.02 19.67 -12.47
N GLY A 235 1.49 19.99 -11.31
CA GLY A 235 1.27 21.40 -10.92
C GLY A 235 2.43 21.89 -10.07
N ASN A 236 3.01 23.04 -10.40
CA ASN A 236 3.66 23.88 -9.43
C ASN A 236 2.69 24.14 -8.28
N VAL A 237 3.20 24.20 -7.05
CA VAL A 237 2.44 24.53 -5.84
C VAL A 237 1.70 25.84 -6.11
N SER A 238 0.49 25.77 -6.67
CA SER A 238 -0.31 26.95 -6.89
C SER A 238 -0.93 27.33 -5.55
N THR A 239 -0.48 28.44 -5.03
CA THR A 239 -1.11 29.23 -3.97
C THR A 239 -2.46 29.83 -4.47
N SER A 240 -3.39 28.98 -4.86
CA SER A 240 -4.74 29.46 -5.12
C SER A 240 -5.75 28.49 -4.54
N HIS A 241 -6.24 28.87 -3.36
CA HIS A 241 -7.49 28.40 -2.82
C HIS A 241 -8.63 28.79 -3.75
N HIS A 242 -8.93 27.97 -4.77
CA HIS A 242 -10.22 28.00 -5.40
C HIS A 242 -11.10 26.89 -4.83
N LYS A 243 -12.01 27.27 -3.93
CA LYS A 243 -13.21 26.53 -3.57
C LYS A 243 -13.94 26.13 -4.86
N GLY A 244 -14.09 24.84 -5.11
CA GLY A 244 -15.04 24.38 -6.11
C GLY A 244 -14.59 23.35 -7.15
N MET A 245 -13.47 22.66 -6.98
CA MET A 245 -13.18 21.52 -7.84
C MET A 245 -13.12 20.25 -6.98
N HIS A 246 -14.00 19.30 -7.26
CA HIS A 246 -14.05 17.98 -6.66
C HIS A 246 -12.66 17.36 -6.73
N THR A 247 -11.93 17.39 -5.61
CA THR A 247 -10.73 16.59 -5.42
C THR A 247 -11.18 15.15 -5.54
N THR A 248 -10.67 14.43 -6.53
CA THR A 248 -10.95 13.00 -6.75
C THR A 248 -10.67 12.27 -5.43
N THR A 249 -11.74 11.89 -4.74
CA THR A 249 -11.69 11.31 -3.39
C THR A 249 -11.43 9.80 -3.47
N PHE A 250 -11.24 9.25 -4.69
CA PHE A 250 -11.21 7.83 -4.96
C PHE A 250 -9.83 7.41 -5.46
N SER A 251 -9.36 6.28 -4.92
CA SER A 251 -8.10 5.67 -5.34
C SER A 251 -8.25 4.99 -6.70
N GLU A 252 -7.20 5.03 -7.50
CA GLU A 252 -7.12 4.39 -8.81
C GLU A 252 -5.78 3.67 -8.96
N MET A 253 -5.79 2.53 -9.65
CA MET A 253 -4.62 1.73 -9.96
C MET A 253 -4.24 1.91 -11.42
N PHE A 254 -2.97 2.23 -11.68
CA PHE A 254 -2.41 2.39 -13.01
C PHE A 254 -1.59 1.16 -13.37
N PRO A 255 -1.94 0.44 -14.47
CA PRO A 255 -1.21 -0.75 -14.86
C PRO A 255 0.20 -0.40 -15.34
N LEU A 256 1.17 -1.23 -14.97
CA LEU A 256 2.54 -1.14 -15.45
C LEU A 256 2.73 -1.98 -16.72
N PRO A 257 3.56 -1.56 -17.69
CA PRO A 257 3.81 -2.30 -18.94
C PRO A 257 4.38 -3.72 -18.69
N GLU A 258 5.20 -3.87 -17.66
CA GLU A 258 5.83 -5.14 -17.29
C GLU A 258 5.01 -5.94 -16.24
N GLY A 259 3.74 -5.61 -16.08
CA GLY A 259 2.86 -6.17 -15.06
C GLY A 259 2.97 -5.47 -13.71
N GLY A 260 1.93 -5.63 -12.88
CA GLY A 260 1.78 -4.91 -11.62
C GLY A 260 1.03 -3.58 -11.79
N TYR A 261 0.92 -2.83 -10.69
CA TYR A 261 0.14 -1.60 -10.62
C TYR A 261 0.78 -0.57 -9.71
N ILE A 262 0.60 0.70 -10.06
CA ILE A 262 0.85 1.83 -9.16
C ILE A 262 -0.51 2.30 -8.62
N ILE A 263 -0.63 2.44 -7.32
CA ILE A 263 -1.77 3.08 -6.66
C ILE A 263 -1.37 4.53 -6.37
N ASP A 264 -2.02 5.49 -7.02
CA ASP A 264 -1.96 6.89 -6.64
C ASP A 264 -3.19 7.21 -5.78
N THR A 265 -2.95 7.71 -4.60
CA THR A 265 -4.01 8.06 -3.66
C THR A 265 -3.99 9.57 -3.46
N PRO A 266 -4.74 10.34 -4.27
CA PRO A 266 -4.83 11.78 -4.12
C PRO A 266 -5.33 12.13 -2.71
N GLY A 267 -4.56 12.97 -1.99
CA GLY A 267 -4.95 13.47 -0.65
C GLY A 267 -4.56 12.58 0.51
N ILE A 268 -3.84 11.49 0.33
CA ILE A 268 -3.13 10.86 1.44
C ILE A 268 -1.87 11.67 1.73
N LYS A 269 -2.01 12.64 2.62
CA LYS A 269 -0.87 13.28 3.31
C LYS A 269 -0.41 12.31 4.42
N GLY A 270 0.27 11.24 4.03
CA GLY A 270 0.63 10.14 4.91
C GLY A 270 -0.45 9.05 5.00
N PHE A 271 -0.09 7.85 5.42
CA PHE A 271 -1.02 6.82 5.88
C PHE A 271 -1.92 7.45 6.95
N GLY A 272 -3.21 7.12 6.94
CA GLY A 272 -4.08 7.52 8.04
C GLY A 272 -3.39 7.11 9.34
N THR A 273 -3.19 8.08 10.22
CA THR A 273 -2.57 7.81 11.52
C THR A 273 -3.36 6.70 12.20
N ILE A 274 -2.71 5.57 12.42
CA ILE A 274 -3.22 4.58 13.36
C ILE A 274 -3.10 5.24 14.72
N ASP A 275 -4.17 5.21 15.53
CA ASP A 275 -4.03 5.53 16.95
C ASP A 275 -3.32 4.32 17.57
N PHE A 276 -2.00 4.42 17.68
CA PHE A 276 -1.22 3.47 18.43
C PHE A 276 -1.47 3.70 19.91
N GLU A 277 -1.69 2.63 20.65
CA GLU A 277 -1.55 2.71 22.09
C GLU A 277 -0.07 2.98 22.41
N PRO A 278 0.25 3.84 23.38
CA PRO A 278 1.63 4.22 23.69
C PRO A 278 2.58 3.02 23.90
N GLU A 279 2.07 1.94 24.45
CA GLU A 279 2.81 0.70 24.73
C GLU A 279 3.15 -0.10 23.44
N GLU A 280 2.41 0.11 22.37
CA GLU A 280 2.58 -0.60 21.09
C GLU A 280 3.54 0.12 20.15
N VAL A 281 3.78 1.42 20.33
CA VAL A 281 4.56 2.25 19.40
C VAL A 281 5.93 1.64 19.11
N ALA A 282 6.64 1.18 20.15
CA ALA A 282 7.98 0.59 20.03
C ALA A 282 8.00 -0.68 19.12
N HIS A 283 6.88 -1.37 18.98
CA HIS A 283 6.78 -2.57 18.14
C HIS A 283 6.89 -2.25 16.63
N PHE A 284 6.57 -1.02 16.24
CA PHE A 284 6.59 -0.57 14.84
C PHE A 284 7.87 0.16 14.45
N PHE A 285 8.89 0.09 15.32
CA PHE A 285 10.25 0.55 15.07
C PHE A 285 11.18 -0.67 15.18
N PRO A 286 11.54 -1.34 14.07
CA PRO A 286 12.22 -2.63 14.08
C PRO A 286 13.50 -2.67 14.93
N GLU A 287 14.30 -1.60 14.86
CA GLU A 287 15.54 -1.46 15.62
C GLU A 287 15.26 -1.31 17.13
N ILE A 288 14.24 -0.52 17.50
CA ILE A 288 13.83 -0.36 18.90
C ILE A 288 13.26 -1.67 19.43
N PHE A 289 12.36 -2.30 18.67
CA PHE A 289 11.74 -3.57 19.04
C PHE A 289 12.77 -4.69 19.24
N LYS A 290 13.79 -4.74 18.37
CA LYS A 290 14.89 -5.71 18.50
C LYS A 290 15.67 -5.52 19.80
N ILE A 291 16.01 -4.29 20.15
CA ILE A 291 16.81 -3.93 21.33
C ILE A 291 15.97 -4.02 22.61
N SER A 292 14.67 -3.72 22.55
CA SER A 292 13.77 -3.74 23.71
C SER A 292 13.71 -5.08 24.44
N ARG A 293 13.99 -6.19 23.73
CA ARG A 293 14.07 -7.54 24.31
C ARG A 293 15.16 -7.68 25.39
N ASN A 294 16.12 -6.77 25.41
CA ASN A 294 17.21 -6.72 26.39
C ASN A 294 16.91 -5.79 27.57
N CYS A 295 15.75 -5.15 27.60
CA CYS A 295 15.34 -4.33 28.73
C CYS A 295 15.15 -5.19 29.99
N ARG A 296 15.46 -4.59 31.16
CA ARG A 296 15.29 -5.26 32.45
C ARG A 296 13.83 -5.64 32.76
N PHE A 297 12.87 -4.85 32.24
CA PHE A 297 11.43 -5.04 32.46
C PHE A 297 10.72 -5.34 31.16
N ASN A 298 9.84 -6.35 31.15
CA ASN A 298 9.08 -6.76 29.97
C ASN A 298 8.07 -5.71 29.49
N ASN A 299 7.64 -4.82 30.37
CA ASN A 299 6.71 -3.71 30.11
C ASN A 299 7.42 -2.35 30.07
N CYS A 300 8.71 -2.33 29.70
CA CYS A 300 9.48 -1.11 29.60
C CYS A 300 8.89 -0.17 28.57
N THR A 301 8.62 1.08 28.94
CA THR A 301 8.12 2.13 28.04
C THR A 301 9.24 2.93 27.38
N HIS A 302 10.50 2.60 27.71
CA HIS A 302 11.73 3.20 27.18
C HIS A 302 11.88 4.71 27.44
N ARG A 303 11.24 5.24 28.49
CA ARG A 303 11.28 6.66 28.83
C ARG A 303 12.25 6.99 29.95
N HIS A 304 12.20 6.25 31.04
CA HIS A 304 12.98 6.56 32.27
C HIS A 304 13.26 5.31 33.12
N GLU A 305 12.95 4.13 32.64
CA GLU A 305 13.11 2.90 33.42
C GLU A 305 14.58 2.53 33.58
N PRO A 306 14.99 2.19 34.82
CA PRO A 306 16.37 1.80 35.09
C PRO A 306 16.70 0.47 34.38
N GLY A 307 17.85 0.43 33.69
CA GLY A 307 18.28 -0.74 32.93
C GLY A 307 17.49 -0.91 31.59
N CYS A 308 17.03 0.20 31.04
CA CYS A 308 16.44 0.24 29.70
C CYS A 308 17.52 0.12 28.62
N ALA A 309 17.51 -0.98 27.88
CA ALA A 309 18.48 -1.22 26.81
C ALA A 309 18.31 -0.23 25.63
N VAL A 310 17.08 0.24 25.38
CA VAL A 310 16.80 1.21 24.33
C VAL A 310 17.42 2.56 24.67
N LEU A 311 17.26 3.09 25.90
CA LEU A 311 17.88 4.35 26.31
C LEU A 311 19.41 4.26 26.21
N THR A 312 20.02 3.17 26.67
CA THR A 312 21.46 2.94 26.53
C THR A 312 21.88 2.92 25.06
N ALA A 313 21.10 2.32 24.19
CA ALA A 313 21.39 2.28 22.75
C ALA A 313 21.27 3.67 22.07
N VAL A 314 20.37 4.52 22.55
CA VAL A 314 20.29 5.94 22.11
C VAL A 314 21.51 6.72 22.57
N GLU A 315 21.92 6.59 23.86
CA GLU A 315 23.12 7.22 24.38
C GLU A 315 24.40 6.80 23.64
N GLN A 316 24.46 5.54 23.17
CA GLN A 316 25.56 4.98 22.39
C GLN A 316 25.45 5.26 20.87
N HIS A 317 24.44 6.03 20.43
CA HIS A 317 24.17 6.33 19.01
C HIS A 317 23.90 5.08 18.14
N VAL A 318 23.52 3.95 18.74
CA VAL A 318 23.08 2.74 18.02
C VAL A 318 21.66 2.92 17.51
N ILE A 319 20.81 3.62 18.26
CA ILE A 319 19.50 4.12 17.81
C ILE A 319 19.63 5.61 17.59
N SER A 320 19.18 6.10 16.44
CA SER A 320 19.13 7.53 16.15
C SER A 320 18.16 8.26 17.08
N GLU A 321 18.54 9.45 17.55
CA GLU A 321 17.66 10.30 18.36
C GLU A 321 16.36 10.64 17.62
N SER A 322 16.42 10.88 16.31
CA SER A 322 15.23 11.20 15.51
C SER A 322 14.21 10.05 15.45
N ARG A 323 14.68 8.82 15.56
CA ARG A 323 13.85 7.62 15.58
C ARG A 323 13.28 7.30 16.96
N TYR A 324 13.98 7.74 18.00
CA TYR A 324 13.53 7.56 19.38
C TYR A 324 12.55 8.68 19.82
N ALA A 325 12.70 9.91 19.32
CA ALA A 325 11.87 11.06 19.69
C ALA A 325 10.46 10.99 19.12
#